data_9fa25ba163631f947ef9ceac38667f3a
#
_entry.id   9fa25ba163631f947ef9ceac38667f3a
#
_cell.length_a   1.000
_cell.length_b   1.000
_cell.length_c   1.000
_cell.angle_alpha   90.00
_cell.angle_beta   90.00
_cell.angle_gamma   90.00
#
_symmetry.space_group_name_H-M   'P 1'
#
loop_
_entity.id
_entity.type
_entity.pdbx_description
1 polymer ?
#
loop_
_entity_poly.entity_id
_entity_poly.type
_entity_poly.pdbx_seq_one_letter_code
_entity_poly.pdbx_strand_id
1 'polypeptide(L)'
;KSVESNEEVIKIAKDYFYLPIDFDVINDTADNFISNDDELYDIVLCDIFVADMQASCLYDNDFYANISRCLDKAGVLAINILPESEDEVIKILLPIKDYFDQIYLLEFPDYMNAIIFVSRHKLPDTDKMKVLANDLFAKTKLDLRDLPERLNVLLETV
;
A
#
# COMPACT_ATOMS: atom_id res chain seq x y z
N LYS A 1 -4.03 13.43 -0.07
CA LYS A 1 -5.44 13.00 0.09
C LYS A 1 -5.47 11.75 0.97
N SER A 2 -6.41 11.66 1.90
CA SER A 2 -6.65 10.48 2.74
C SER A 2 -8.13 10.12 2.70
N VAL A 3 -8.43 8.83 2.86
CA VAL A 3 -9.81 8.31 2.92
C VAL A 3 -9.96 7.54 4.22
N GLU A 4 -10.99 7.85 5.00
CA GLU A 4 -11.31 7.20 6.26
C GLU A 4 -12.82 7.03 6.37
N SER A 5 -13.26 5.81 6.60
CA SER A 5 -14.70 5.47 6.66
C SER A 5 -15.37 5.90 7.96
N ASN A 6 -14.61 6.02 9.04
CA ASN A 6 -15.13 6.35 10.36
C ASN A 6 -14.96 7.86 10.67
N GLU A 7 -16.08 8.59 10.66
CA GLU A 7 -16.09 10.03 10.96
C GLU A 7 -15.54 10.34 12.37
N GLU A 8 -15.73 9.44 13.34
CA GLU A 8 -15.19 9.64 14.69
C GLU A 8 -13.66 9.57 14.70
N VAL A 9 -13.04 8.70 13.89
CA VAL A 9 -11.58 8.61 13.72
C VAL A 9 -11.07 9.91 13.13
N ILE A 10 -11.71 10.44 12.09
CA ILE A 10 -11.36 11.73 11.49
C ILE A 10 -11.41 12.85 12.54
N LYS A 11 -12.46 12.88 13.34
CA LYS A 11 -12.63 13.88 14.40
C LYS A 11 -11.53 13.75 15.45
N ILE A 12 -11.24 12.54 15.92
CA ILE A 12 -10.18 12.28 16.89
C ILE A 12 -8.81 12.69 16.34
N ALA A 13 -8.54 12.39 15.06
CA ALA A 13 -7.29 12.79 14.40
C ALA A 13 -7.11 14.32 14.40
N LYS A 14 -8.17 15.07 14.13
CA LYS A 14 -8.17 16.54 14.16
C LYS A 14 -8.03 17.09 15.58
N ASP A 15 -8.78 16.55 16.53
CA ASP A 15 -8.88 17.10 17.88
C ASP A 15 -7.65 16.77 18.76
N TYR A 16 -7.01 15.61 18.56
CA TYR A 16 -5.99 15.07 19.46
C TYR A 16 -4.66 14.74 18.80
N PHE A 17 -4.63 14.48 17.47
CA PHE A 17 -3.43 14.05 16.76
C PHE A 17 -2.89 15.11 15.79
N TYR A 18 -3.32 16.36 15.94
CA TYR A 18 -2.82 17.50 15.18
C TYR A 18 -2.95 17.35 13.64
N LEU A 19 -3.96 16.60 13.18
CA LEU A 19 -4.23 16.54 11.75
C LEU A 19 -4.56 17.97 11.26
N PRO A 20 -3.80 18.50 10.27
CA PRO A 20 -4.02 19.85 9.81
C PRO A 20 -5.46 20.07 9.33
N ILE A 21 -6.02 21.25 9.62
CA ILE A 21 -7.42 21.59 9.27
C ILE A 21 -7.65 21.58 7.75
N ASP A 22 -6.62 21.92 6.99
CA ASP A 22 -6.59 21.96 5.53
C ASP A 22 -6.14 20.64 4.88
N PHE A 23 -5.88 19.61 5.68
CA PHE A 23 -5.55 18.29 5.14
C PHE A 23 -6.79 17.66 4.50
N ASP A 24 -6.65 17.20 3.25
CA ASP A 24 -7.73 16.62 2.45
C ASP A 24 -8.06 15.20 2.94
N VAL A 25 -9.07 15.11 3.84
CA VAL A 25 -9.62 13.86 4.33
C VAL A 25 -11.04 13.69 3.84
N ILE A 26 -11.29 12.60 3.16
CA ILE A 26 -12.60 12.22 2.63
C ILE A 26 -13.19 11.16 3.55
N ASN A 27 -14.41 11.40 4.02
CA ASN A 27 -15.16 10.41 4.80
C ASN A 27 -15.92 9.49 3.85
N ASP A 28 -15.31 8.36 3.51
CA ASP A 28 -15.85 7.35 2.62
C ASP A 28 -15.16 6.00 2.85
N THR A 29 -15.71 4.93 2.29
CA THR A 29 -14.99 3.64 2.24
C THR A 29 -13.97 3.65 1.10
N ALA A 30 -12.88 2.89 1.25
CA ALA A 30 -11.80 2.86 0.26
C ALA A 30 -12.27 2.40 -1.12
N ASP A 31 -13.13 1.37 -1.15
CA ASP A 31 -13.70 0.81 -2.38
C ASP A 31 -14.66 1.79 -3.08
N ASN A 32 -15.54 2.47 -2.32
CA ASN A 32 -16.43 3.47 -2.89
C ASN A 32 -15.66 4.68 -3.42
N PHE A 33 -14.71 5.19 -2.64
CA PHE A 33 -13.88 6.30 -3.05
C PHE A 33 -13.13 5.99 -4.35
N ILE A 34 -12.35 4.90 -4.41
CA ILE A 34 -11.50 4.61 -5.57
C ILE A 34 -12.32 4.27 -6.83
N SER A 35 -13.55 3.77 -6.67
CA SER A 35 -14.45 3.51 -7.80
C SER A 35 -14.92 4.79 -8.50
N ASN A 36 -15.00 5.91 -7.77
CA ASN A 36 -15.49 7.19 -8.25
C ASN A 36 -14.38 8.23 -8.48
N ASP A 37 -13.14 7.92 -8.12
CA ASP A 37 -12.01 8.85 -8.29
C ASP A 37 -11.35 8.67 -9.65
N ASP A 38 -11.05 9.78 -10.34
CA ASP A 38 -10.40 9.81 -11.65
C ASP A 38 -8.99 10.45 -11.60
N GLU A 39 -8.49 10.80 -10.40
CA GLU A 39 -7.16 11.36 -10.25
C GLU A 39 -6.09 10.28 -10.43
N LEU A 40 -4.88 10.71 -10.86
CA LEU A 40 -3.72 9.83 -10.95
C LEU A 40 -2.80 10.04 -9.76
N TYR A 41 -2.34 8.94 -9.18
CA TYR A 41 -1.47 8.92 -8.00
C TYR A 41 -0.14 8.25 -8.30
N ASP A 42 0.96 8.85 -7.85
CA ASP A 42 2.28 8.23 -7.87
C ASP A 42 2.40 7.11 -6.82
N ILE A 43 1.69 7.28 -5.68
CA ILE A 43 1.72 6.33 -4.57
C ILE A 43 0.30 6.20 -4.01
N VAL A 44 -0.15 4.95 -3.85
CA VAL A 44 -1.35 4.60 -3.10
C VAL A 44 -0.93 3.76 -1.90
N LEU A 45 -1.30 4.19 -0.70
CA LEU A 45 -1.06 3.46 0.54
C LEU A 45 -2.39 2.89 1.04
N CYS A 46 -2.47 1.58 1.16
CA CYS A 46 -3.62 0.84 1.65
C CYS A 46 -3.32 0.28 3.04
N ASP A 47 -3.93 0.87 4.05
CA ASP A 47 -3.84 0.42 5.45
C ASP A 47 -5.27 0.32 6.01
N ILE A 48 -6.02 -0.67 5.52
CA ILE A 48 -7.47 -0.77 5.73
C ILE A 48 -7.83 -2.07 6.45
N PHE A 49 -8.36 -1.89 7.64
CA PHE A 49 -8.83 -2.99 8.50
C PHE A 49 -10.27 -2.74 8.96
N VAL A 50 -11.00 -3.83 9.21
CA VAL A 50 -12.31 -3.80 9.86
C VAL A 50 -12.17 -4.59 11.16
N ALA A 51 -12.09 -3.88 12.28
CA ALA A 51 -11.62 -4.42 13.55
C ALA A 51 -10.21 -5.04 13.39
N ASP A 52 -10.05 -6.32 13.71
CA ASP A 52 -8.78 -7.04 13.60
C ASP A 52 -8.65 -7.86 12.30
N MET A 53 -9.54 -7.62 11.31
CA MET A 53 -9.57 -8.37 10.06
C MET A 53 -9.21 -7.48 8.87
N GLN A 54 -8.73 -8.10 7.81
CA GLN A 54 -8.55 -7.45 6.51
C GLN A 54 -9.90 -6.95 5.97
N ALA A 55 -9.90 -5.77 5.36
CA ALA A 55 -11.09 -5.27 4.69
C ALA A 55 -11.47 -6.15 3.50
N SER A 56 -12.77 -6.40 3.32
CA SER A 56 -13.27 -7.32 2.28
C SER A 56 -12.89 -6.89 0.85
N CYS A 57 -12.72 -5.60 0.60
CA CYS A 57 -12.32 -5.09 -0.71
C CYS A 57 -10.92 -5.57 -1.14
N LEU A 58 -10.04 -5.99 -0.19
CA LEU A 58 -8.73 -6.56 -0.53
C LEU A 58 -8.82 -7.91 -1.26
N TYR A 59 -9.98 -8.54 -1.29
CA TYR A 59 -10.23 -9.79 -2.01
C TYR A 59 -11.01 -9.58 -3.31
N ASP A 60 -11.30 -8.32 -3.69
CA ASP A 60 -12.15 -7.98 -4.82
C ASP A 60 -11.33 -7.51 -6.03
N ASN A 61 -11.64 -8.08 -7.19
CA ASN A 61 -11.04 -7.70 -8.48
C ASN A 61 -11.35 -6.25 -8.85
N ASP A 62 -12.58 -5.78 -8.62
CA ASP A 62 -12.99 -4.43 -9.00
C ASP A 62 -12.22 -3.36 -8.22
N PHE A 63 -11.85 -3.64 -6.97
CA PHE A 63 -11.02 -2.77 -6.16
C PHE A 63 -9.65 -2.53 -6.82
N TYR A 64 -8.97 -3.59 -7.23
CA TYR A 64 -7.65 -3.47 -7.89
C TYR A 64 -7.74 -2.94 -9.31
N ALA A 65 -8.82 -3.22 -10.03
CA ALA A 65 -9.10 -2.58 -11.32
C ALA A 65 -9.17 -1.06 -11.20
N ASN A 66 -9.90 -0.57 -10.19
CA ASN A 66 -10.05 0.85 -9.93
C ASN A 66 -8.72 1.49 -9.46
N ILE A 67 -7.99 0.84 -8.55
CA ILE A 67 -6.66 1.31 -8.16
C ILE A 67 -5.72 1.37 -9.37
N SER A 68 -5.70 0.33 -10.20
CA SER A 68 -4.88 0.31 -11.42
C SER A 68 -5.21 1.45 -12.38
N ARG A 69 -6.48 1.86 -12.48
CA ARG A 69 -6.92 3.02 -13.26
C ARG A 69 -6.41 4.34 -12.69
N CYS A 70 -6.43 4.48 -11.37
CA CYS A 70 -6.01 5.70 -10.66
C CYS A 70 -4.51 5.76 -10.36
N LEU A 71 -3.75 4.70 -10.62
CA LEU A 71 -2.31 4.70 -10.39
C LEU A 71 -1.58 5.19 -11.66
N ASP A 72 -0.65 6.15 -11.49
CA ASP A 72 0.22 6.59 -12.58
C ASP A 72 1.02 5.41 -13.17
N LYS A 73 1.54 5.59 -14.39
CA LYS A 73 2.30 4.53 -15.09
C LYS A 73 3.48 4.01 -14.28
N ALA A 74 4.18 4.89 -13.56
CA ALA A 74 5.30 4.54 -12.68
C ALA A 74 4.88 4.43 -11.21
N GLY A 75 3.58 4.48 -10.93
CA GLY A 75 3.04 4.48 -9.59
C GLY A 75 3.19 3.13 -8.87
N VAL A 76 3.18 3.21 -7.55
CA VAL A 76 3.31 2.06 -6.65
C VAL A 76 2.12 2.03 -5.69
N LEU A 77 1.48 0.87 -5.59
CA LEU A 77 0.54 0.57 -4.51
C LEU A 77 1.29 -0.20 -3.42
N ALA A 78 1.15 0.23 -2.17
CA ALA A 78 1.62 -0.50 -1.00
C ALA A 78 0.42 -0.86 -0.11
N ILE A 79 0.30 -2.15 0.23
CA ILE A 79 -0.80 -2.68 1.02
C ILE A 79 -0.24 -3.27 2.32
N ASN A 80 -0.64 -2.71 3.46
CA ASN A 80 -0.37 -3.32 4.74
C ASN A 80 -1.39 -4.43 5.00
N ILE A 81 -0.89 -5.63 5.27
CA ILE A 81 -1.72 -6.80 5.58
C ILE A 81 -1.29 -7.42 6.91
N LEU A 82 -2.22 -8.06 7.58
CA LEU A 82 -2.01 -8.84 8.81
C LEU A 82 -2.54 -10.26 8.56
N PRO A 83 -1.84 -11.08 7.77
CA PRO A 83 -2.37 -12.37 7.36
C PRO A 83 -2.33 -13.39 8.50
N GLU A 84 -3.41 -14.15 8.67
CA GLU A 84 -3.47 -15.28 9.61
C GLU A 84 -2.82 -16.55 9.04
N SER A 85 -2.63 -16.61 7.71
CA SER A 85 -2.07 -17.77 7.01
C SER A 85 -1.51 -17.40 5.64
N GLU A 86 -0.66 -18.28 5.07
CA GLU A 86 -0.20 -18.18 3.68
C GLU A 86 -1.37 -18.21 2.68
N ASP A 87 -2.42 -18.99 2.97
CA ASP A 87 -3.61 -19.08 2.11
C ASP A 87 -4.34 -17.73 2.03
N GLU A 88 -4.30 -16.92 3.08
CA GLU A 88 -4.89 -15.60 3.07
C GLU A 88 -4.07 -14.64 2.20
N VAL A 89 -2.75 -14.68 2.30
CA VAL A 89 -1.87 -13.91 1.39
C VAL A 89 -2.17 -14.27 -0.06
N ILE A 90 -2.30 -15.56 -0.38
CA ILE A 90 -2.64 -16.01 -1.73
C ILE A 90 -3.99 -15.45 -2.20
N LYS A 91 -5.01 -15.44 -1.34
CA LYS A 91 -6.33 -14.88 -1.68
C LYS A 91 -6.27 -13.39 -2.01
N ILE A 92 -5.43 -12.62 -1.31
CA ILE A 92 -5.23 -11.19 -1.60
C ILE A 92 -4.45 -11.02 -2.91
N LEU A 93 -3.46 -11.87 -3.19
CA LEU A 93 -2.64 -11.79 -4.39
C LEU A 93 -3.38 -12.19 -5.67
N LEU A 94 -4.38 -13.07 -5.56
CA LEU A 94 -5.12 -13.57 -6.73
C LEU A 94 -5.76 -12.46 -7.58
N PRO A 95 -6.50 -11.49 -7.03
CA PRO A 95 -7.05 -10.39 -7.81
C PRO A 95 -5.98 -9.37 -8.25
N ILE A 96 -4.88 -9.21 -7.52
CA ILE A 96 -3.82 -8.25 -7.84
C ILE A 96 -3.12 -8.59 -9.16
N LYS A 97 -2.80 -9.88 -9.36
CA LYS A 97 -2.03 -10.35 -10.53
C LYS A 97 -2.67 -10.05 -11.89
N ASP A 98 -3.99 -9.79 -11.91
CA ASP A 98 -4.71 -9.51 -13.15
C ASP A 98 -4.48 -8.06 -13.64
N TYR A 99 -3.94 -7.19 -12.79
CA TYR A 99 -3.75 -5.76 -13.06
C TYR A 99 -2.31 -5.26 -12.94
N PHE A 100 -1.43 -6.07 -12.34
CA PHE A 100 -0.06 -5.65 -12.05
C PHE A 100 0.96 -6.71 -12.43
N ASP A 101 2.04 -6.28 -13.07
CA ASP A 101 3.10 -7.15 -13.59
C ASP A 101 4.20 -7.44 -12.57
N GLN A 102 4.28 -6.62 -11.53
CA GLN A 102 5.33 -6.66 -10.51
C GLN A 102 4.70 -6.75 -9.13
N ILE A 103 4.98 -7.82 -8.40
CA ILE A 103 4.48 -8.04 -7.03
C ILE A 103 5.65 -8.41 -6.13
N TYR A 104 5.81 -7.67 -5.05
CA TYR A 104 6.84 -7.86 -4.04
C TYR A 104 6.22 -7.97 -2.66
N LEU A 105 6.83 -8.77 -1.80
CA LEU A 105 6.43 -8.96 -0.40
C LEU A 105 7.58 -8.55 0.52
N LEU A 106 7.27 -7.73 1.50
CA LEU A 106 8.15 -7.38 2.60
C LEU A 106 7.57 -7.88 3.90
N GLU A 107 8.26 -8.82 4.55
CA GLU A 107 7.88 -9.38 5.85
C GLU A 107 8.73 -8.79 6.96
N PHE A 108 8.13 -8.67 8.14
CA PHE A 108 8.79 -8.15 9.34
C PHE A 108 8.87 -9.27 10.38
N PRO A 109 10.08 -9.81 10.70
CA PRO A 109 10.23 -10.96 11.59
C PRO A 109 9.66 -10.75 12.99
N ASP A 110 9.66 -9.50 13.47
CA ASP A 110 9.19 -9.13 14.80
C ASP A 110 7.71 -8.70 14.84
N TYR A 111 7.04 -8.70 13.69
CA TYR A 111 5.66 -8.27 13.54
C TYR A 111 4.88 -9.27 12.69
N MET A 112 3.58 -9.35 12.91
CA MET A 112 2.70 -10.20 12.10
C MET A 112 2.33 -9.55 10.77
N ASN A 113 2.64 -8.27 10.60
CA ASN A 113 2.35 -7.53 9.39
C ASN A 113 3.30 -7.90 8.25
N ALA A 114 2.76 -7.85 7.05
CA ALA A 114 3.54 -7.84 5.81
C ALA A 114 3.07 -6.69 4.92
N ILE A 115 3.95 -6.21 4.05
CA ILE A 115 3.59 -5.19 3.05
C ILE A 115 3.73 -5.80 1.67
N ILE A 116 2.65 -5.73 0.89
CA ILE A 116 2.66 -6.07 -0.53
C ILE A 116 2.90 -4.77 -1.31
N PHE A 117 3.96 -4.74 -2.13
CA PHE A 117 4.17 -3.66 -3.09
C PHE A 117 3.85 -4.18 -4.48
N VAL A 118 3.08 -3.39 -5.23
CA VAL A 118 2.74 -3.72 -6.61
C VAL A 118 2.95 -2.53 -7.54
N SER A 119 3.37 -2.81 -8.76
CA SER A 119 3.59 -1.81 -9.79
C SER A 119 3.41 -2.44 -11.18
N ARG A 120 3.18 -1.60 -12.19
CA ARG A 120 3.27 -2.00 -13.61
C ARG A 120 4.69 -1.92 -14.15
N HIS A 121 5.59 -1.31 -13.41
CA HIS A 121 7.00 -1.19 -13.77
C HIS A 121 7.88 -1.93 -12.79
N LYS A 122 8.95 -2.51 -13.31
CA LYS A 122 9.97 -3.14 -12.49
C LYS A 122 10.55 -2.12 -11.52
N LEU A 123 10.55 -2.47 -10.23
CA LEU A 123 11.26 -1.71 -9.22
C LEU A 123 12.78 -1.73 -9.50
N PRO A 124 13.53 -0.75 -8.99
CA PRO A 124 14.99 -0.80 -9.04
C PRO A 124 15.51 -2.10 -8.43
N ASP A 125 16.64 -2.61 -8.95
CA ASP A 125 17.32 -3.73 -8.33
C ASP A 125 17.79 -3.42 -6.90
N THR A 126 18.12 -4.47 -6.16
CA THR A 126 18.50 -4.37 -4.75
C THR A 126 19.67 -3.43 -4.53
N ASP A 127 20.69 -3.43 -5.42
CA ASP A 127 21.87 -2.57 -5.27
C ASP A 127 21.51 -1.10 -5.43
N LYS A 128 20.68 -0.78 -6.42
CA LYS A 128 20.18 0.58 -6.61
C LYS A 128 19.27 1.01 -5.47
N MET A 129 18.40 0.13 -4.96
CA MET A 129 17.58 0.42 -3.78
C MET A 129 18.43 0.70 -2.55
N LYS A 130 19.53 -0.04 -2.31
CA LYS A 130 20.48 0.25 -1.23
C LYS A 130 21.13 1.62 -1.35
N VAL A 131 21.50 2.04 -2.56
CA VAL A 131 22.03 3.39 -2.79
C VAL A 131 20.97 4.43 -2.42
N LEU A 132 19.74 4.27 -2.89
CA LEU A 132 18.63 5.19 -2.56
C LEU A 132 18.33 5.23 -1.06
N ALA A 133 18.34 4.08 -0.38
CA ALA A 133 18.14 4.00 1.07
C ALA A 133 19.24 4.71 1.86
N ASN A 134 20.51 4.60 1.42
CA ASN A 134 21.62 5.36 2.01
C ASN A 134 21.45 6.87 1.81
N ASP A 135 21.08 7.31 0.61
CA ASP A 135 20.82 8.72 0.32
C ASP A 135 19.67 9.27 1.16
N LEU A 136 18.59 8.49 1.30
CA LEU A 136 17.46 8.84 2.15
C LEU A 136 17.88 8.98 3.62
N PHE A 137 18.63 8.01 4.14
CA PHE A 137 19.16 8.05 5.50
C PHE A 137 20.04 9.27 5.75
N ALA A 138 20.91 9.61 4.80
CA ALA A 138 21.76 10.79 4.91
C ALA A 138 20.95 12.09 5.05
N LYS A 139 19.83 12.20 4.32
CA LYS A 139 18.97 13.39 4.27
C LYS A 139 17.99 13.48 5.43
N THR A 140 17.37 12.36 5.81
CA THR A 140 16.20 12.35 6.70
C THR A 140 16.44 11.68 8.05
N LYS A 141 17.51 10.88 8.16
CA LYS A 141 17.80 9.96 9.29
C LYS A 141 16.79 8.81 9.41
N LEU A 142 15.88 8.64 8.45
CA LEU A 142 15.01 7.46 8.37
C LEU A 142 15.84 6.27 7.85
N ASP A 143 15.96 5.23 8.69
CA ASP A 143 16.80 4.07 8.36
C ASP A 143 15.99 2.95 7.72
N LEU A 144 16.06 2.84 6.39
CA LEU A 144 15.45 1.80 5.58
C LEU A 144 16.51 0.95 4.85
N ARG A 145 17.77 0.96 5.31
CA ARG A 145 18.92 0.39 4.57
C ARG A 145 18.93 -1.13 4.51
N ASP A 146 18.23 -1.80 5.43
CA ASP A 146 18.06 -3.26 5.47
C ASP A 146 16.88 -3.76 4.62
N LEU A 147 15.90 -2.89 4.33
CA LEU A 147 14.67 -3.30 3.63
C LEU A 147 14.90 -3.84 2.21
N PRO A 148 15.83 -3.29 1.39
CA PRO A 148 16.07 -3.81 0.05
C PRO A 148 16.47 -5.30 0.00
N GLU A 149 17.14 -5.81 1.03
CA GLU A 149 17.53 -7.23 1.12
C GLU A 149 16.38 -8.15 1.56
N ARG A 150 15.36 -7.58 2.17
CA ARG A 150 14.20 -8.30 2.70
C ARG A 150 13.03 -8.33 1.74
N LEU A 151 13.11 -7.59 0.64
CA LEU A 151 12.06 -7.52 -0.36
C LEU A 151 12.07 -8.78 -1.23
N ASN A 152 11.05 -9.62 -1.10
CA ASN A 152 10.89 -10.85 -1.86
C ASN A 152 10.08 -10.59 -3.14
N VAL A 153 10.59 -11.01 -4.28
CA VAL A 153 9.87 -10.94 -5.57
C VAL A 153 8.91 -12.13 -5.64
N LEU A 154 7.61 -11.87 -5.74
CA LEU A 154 6.57 -12.89 -5.90
C LEU A 154 6.15 -13.07 -7.36
N LEU A 155 6.06 -11.98 -8.11
CA LEU A 155 5.75 -11.97 -9.54
C LEU A 155 6.60 -10.89 -10.22
N GLU A 156 7.23 -11.26 -11.32
CA GLU A 156 7.93 -10.36 -12.23
C GLU A 156 7.69 -10.82 -13.66
N THR A 157 6.85 -10.09 -14.39
CA THR A 157 6.64 -10.35 -15.82
C THR A 157 7.68 -9.58 -16.63
N VAL A 158 8.29 -10.25 -17.58
CA VAL A 158 9.39 -9.72 -18.43
C VAL A 158 8.82 -8.89 -19.57
#